data_5d2afed926b601a2b4ddcd79acb6b37c
#
_entry.id   5d2afed926b601a2b4ddcd79acb6b37c
#
_cell.length_a   1.000
_cell.length_b   1.000
_cell.length_c   1.000
_cell.angle_alpha   90.00
_cell.angle_beta   90.00
_cell.angle_gamma   90.00
#
_symmetry.space_group_name_H-M   'P 1'
#
loop_
_entity.id
_entity.type
_entity.pdbx_description
1 polymer ?
#
loop_
_entity_poly.entity_id
_entity_poly.type
_entity_poly.pdbx_seq_one_letter_code
_entity_poly.pdbx_strand_id
1 'polypeptide(L)'
;VNSTIRVAGVSAIEVTSLLSASGASVKGGLSLLSVPLKLNFQYVMDQLKSSSVSNEPKVSLDEDFELALTEGFSSTSNFTFDTSEMSLNATTPSGPLALSFTTGPSSLTTALSQSGFFIQSDNEQSKFNVNLPSNGWNFELDFQEFSTSLNMPLLAKSGEQEFGMSVNLSGLNLSDTLWNLFDSGNLMPDDPASMKFAIEGSTILDEGLTSEAIIENQNLDPLEFGQILRFELKEFLLNALGIRVEANGSFEFDNADFETFEGIPRPTGTASLRIKGSNAFIDRLENMQVLPSETIMGARMMLALIMRATGEDILLSEFEIDEKGKVYANGQRLR
;
A
#
# COMPACT_ATOMS: atom_id res chain seq x y z
N VAL A 1 8.49 27.59 14.58
CA VAL A 1 7.21 28.03 15.17
C VAL A 1 6.94 27.19 16.40
N ASN A 2 6.69 27.83 17.54
CA ASN A 2 6.30 27.12 18.75
C ASN A 2 4.80 27.34 18.96
N SER A 3 4.06 26.26 19.13
CA SER A 3 2.61 26.30 19.39
C SER A 3 2.29 25.48 20.63
N THR A 4 1.48 26.04 21.50
CA THR A 4 0.92 25.31 22.66
C THR A 4 -0.59 25.26 22.51
N ILE A 5 -1.14 24.04 22.44
CA ILE A 5 -2.57 23.80 22.37
C ILE A 5 -3.01 23.22 23.72
N ARG A 6 -4.03 23.81 24.35
CA ARG A 6 -4.63 23.28 25.59
C ARG A 6 -5.97 22.63 25.28
N VAL A 7 -6.10 21.37 25.66
CA VAL A 7 -7.34 20.58 25.52
C VAL A 7 -7.75 20.10 26.91
N ALA A 8 -9.05 20.03 27.18
CA ALA A 8 -9.56 19.56 28.46
C ALA A 8 -9.07 18.13 28.75
N GLY A 9 -8.51 17.91 29.96
CA GLY A 9 -7.92 16.63 30.36
C GLY A 9 -6.47 16.41 29.92
N VAL A 10 -5.84 17.36 29.24
CA VAL A 10 -4.44 17.32 28.80
C VAL A 10 -3.68 18.43 29.50
N SER A 11 -2.51 18.12 30.06
CA SER A 11 -1.70 19.13 30.77
C SER A 11 -1.00 20.10 29.83
N ALA A 12 -0.50 19.62 28.72
CA ALA A 12 0.10 20.43 27.65
C ALA A 12 0.24 19.63 26.34
N ILE A 13 0.09 20.31 25.23
CA ILE A 13 0.57 19.87 23.90
C ILE A 13 1.55 20.93 23.44
N GLU A 14 2.80 20.54 23.24
CA GLU A 14 3.83 21.42 22.73
C GLU A 14 4.31 20.90 21.38
N VAL A 15 4.33 21.78 20.38
CA VAL A 15 4.86 21.47 19.04
C VAL A 15 5.86 22.55 18.65
N THR A 16 7.06 22.12 18.32
CA THR A 16 8.12 22.98 17.81
C THR A 16 8.51 22.49 16.42
N SER A 17 8.46 23.37 15.42
CA SER A 17 8.96 23.10 14.08
C SER A 17 10.13 24.01 13.75
N LEU A 18 11.18 23.45 13.18
CA LEU A 18 12.36 24.16 12.70
C LEU A 18 12.64 23.72 11.26
N LEU A 19 12.67 24.70 10.37
CA LEU A 19 13.12 24.53 9.00
C LEU A 19 14.46 25.24 8.84
N SER A 20 15.47 24.54 8.35
CA SER A 20 16.80 25.10 8.10
C SER A 20 17.28 24.72 6.71
N ALA A 21 18.38 25.34 6.26
CA ALA A 21 19.00 25.02 4.97
C ALA A 21 19.55 23.58 4.91
N SER A 22 19.75 22.93 6.05
CA SER A 22 20.29 21.57 6.15
C SER A 22 19.22 20.50 6.46
N GLY A 23 17.96 20.91 6.74
CA GLY A 23 16.90 19.96 7.02
C GLY A 23 15.70 20.55 7.72
N ALA A 24 14.77 19.69 8.11
CA ALA A 24 13.56 20.05 8.83
C ALA A 24 13.39 19.18 10.08
N SER A 25 12.88 19.76 11.16
CA SER A 25 12.52 18.99 12.35
C SER A 25 11.21 19.44 12.96
N VAL A 26 10.46 18.48 13.48
CA VAL A 26 9.24 18.70 14.27
C VAL A 26 9.37 17.92 15.56
N LYS A 27 9.14 18.60 16.68
CA LYS A 27 9.12 17.98 18.01
C LYS A 27 7.83 18.33 18.71
N GLY A 28 7.30 17.42 19.49
CA GLY A 28 6.12 17.69 20.27
C GLY A 28 6.00 16.77 21.48
N GLY A 29 5.14 17.15 22.39
CA GLY A 29 4.86 16.38 23.58
C GLY A 29 3.39 16.51 23.98
N LEU A 30 2.84 15.43 24.54
CA LEU A 30 1.51 15.34 25.13
C LEU A 30 1.64 14.74 26.50
N SER A 31 0.98 15.34 27.51
CA SER A 31 0.81 14.69 28.80
C SER A 31 -0.64 14.76 29.25
N LEU A 32 -1.18 13.69 29.80
CA LEU A 32 -2.53 13.57 30.32
C LEU A 32 -2.53 13.74 31.85
N LEU A 33 -3.49 14.52 32.37
CA LEU A 33 -3.62 14.78 33.82
C LEU A 33 -4.18 13.58 34.59
N SER A 34 -5.02 12.77 33.94
CA SER A 34 -5.77 11.68 34.59
C SER A 34 -5.10 10.31 34.51
N VAL A 35 -4.06 10.18 33.69
CA VAL A 35 -3.32 8.92 33.49
C VAL A 35 -1.84 9.26 33.43
N PRO A 36 -0.92 8.44 34.02
CA PRO A 36 0.52 8.69 33.92
C PRO A 36 1.05 8.38 32.51
N LEU A 37 0.53 9.10 31.53
CA LEU A 37 0.94 9.05 30.14
C LEU A 37 1.69 10.35 29.81
N LYS A 38 2.96 10.22 29.49
CA LYS A 38 3.76 11.26 28.85
C LYS A 38 4.19 10.76 27.50
N LEU A 39 3.98 11.54 26.47
CA LEU A 39 4.29 11.22 25.08
C LEU A 39 5.13 12.35 24.50
N ASN A 40 6.31 12.02 24.00
CA ASN A 40 7.16 12.94 23.28
C ASN A 40 7.44 12.36 21.90
N PHE A 41 7.34 13.17 20.88
CA PHE A 41 7.73 12.78 19.55
C PHE A 41 8.75 13.77 18.96
N GLN A 42 9.58 13.26 18.09
CA GLN A 42 10.52 14.05 17.28
C GLN A 42 10.54 13.47 15.88
N TYR A 43 10.57 14.33 14.88
CA TYR A 43 10.79 13.98 13.49
C TYR A 43 11.85 14.90 12.93
N VAL A 44 12.87 14.35 12.30
CA VAL A 44 14.01 15.08 11.70
C VAL A 44 14.22 14.53 10.30
N MET A 45 14.42 15.42 9.34
CA MET A 45 14.84 15.11 7.98
C MET A 45 16.13 15.88 7.70
N ASP A 46 17.17 15.18 7.29
CA ASP A 46 18.44 15.78 6.93
C ASP A 46 18.52 16.01 5.43
N GLN A 47 19.17 17.11 5.04
CA GLN A 47 19.37 17.50 3.64
C GLN A 47 18.07 17.58 2.84
N LEU A 48 16.97 18.00 3.49
CA LEU A 48 15.70 18.20 2.80
C LEU A 48 15.86 19.23 1.67
N LYS A 49 15.58 18.79 0.46
CA LYS A 49 15.47 19.63 -0.74
C LYS A 49 14.05 19.56 -1.23
N SER A 50 13.50 20.68 -1.59
CA SER A 50 12.18 20.77 -2.19
C SER A 50 12.24 21.66 -3.42
N SER A 51 11.55 21.24 -4.46
CA SER A 51 11.27 22.06 -5.63
C SER A 51 9.82 21.95 -5.98
N SER A 52 9.18 23.07 -6.27
CA SER A 52 7.81 23.09 -6.72
C SER A 52 7.71 24.02 -7.93
N VAL A 53 7.02 23.54 -8.95
CA VAL A 53 6.72 24.30 -10.16
C VAL A 53 5.21 24.26 -10.33
N SER A 54 4.59 25.42 -10.36
CA SER A 54 3.16 25.56 -10.66
C SER A 54 2.96 26.78 -11.58
N ASN A 55 1.96 26.73 -12.42
CA ASN A 55 1.48 27.92 -13.13
C ASN A 55 0.44 28.65 -12.26
N GLU A 56 0.20 29.92 -12.56
CA GLU A 56 -0.90 30.66 -11.94
C GLU A 56 -2.25 30.10 -12.41
N PRO A 57 -3.17 29.76 -11.51
CA PRO A 57 -4.51 29.33 -11.89
C PRO A 57 -5.30 30.53 -12.47
N LYS A 58 -6.02 30.33 -13.56
CA LYS A 58 -6.90 31.34 -14.15
C LYS A 58 -8.18 31.55 -13.30
N VAL A 59 -8.55 30.53 -12.53
CA VAL A 59 -9.63 30.54 -11.57
C VAL A 59 -9.04 30.13 -10.21
N SER A 60 -9.51 30.76 -9.12
CA SER A 60 -9.04 30.41 -7.77
C SER A 60 -9.32 28.95 -7.46
N LEU A 61 -8.34 28.23 -6.93
CA LEU A 61 -8.49 26.83 -6.48
C LEU A 61 -9.51 26.69 -5.36
N ASP A 62 -9.68 27.71 -4.54
CA ASP A 62 -10.66 27.73 -3.45
C ASP A 62 -12.11 28.02 -3.94
N GLU A 63 -12.24 28.62 -5.14
CA GLU A 63 -13.55 28.95 -5.73
C GLU A 63 -14.06 27.78 -6.58
N ASP A 64 -13.23 27.22 -7.45
CA ASP A 64 -13.59 26.11 -8.33
C ASP A 64 -12.31 25.32 -8.74
N PHE A 65 -12.02 24.27 -8.01
CA PHE A 65 -10.85 23.44 -8.23
C PHE A 65 -10.92 22.70 -9.58
N GLU A 66 -12.09 22.19 -9.96
CA GLU A 66 -12.27 21.45 -11.19
C GLU A 66 -12.09 22.34 -12.41
N LEU A 67 -12.68 23.53 -12.37
CA LEU A 67 -12.52 24.53 -13.44
C LEU A 67 -11.07 25.00 -13.54
N ALA A 68 -10.38 25.19 -12.42
CA ALA A 68 -8.97 25.59 -12.43
C ALA A 68 -8.09 24.54 -13.15
N LEU A 69 -8.31 23.25 -12.89
CA LEU A 69 -7.61 22.16 -13.59
C LEU A 69 -7.98 22.14 -15.09
N THR A 70 -9.25 22.30 -15.42
CA THR A 70 -9.75 22.32 -16.79
C THR A 70 -9.16 23.48 -17.60
N GLU A 71 -8.99 24.65 -16.96
CA GLU A 71 -8.37 25.84 -17.53
C GLU A 71 -6.82 25.77 -17.56
N GLY A 72 -6.25 24.60 -17.20
CA GLY A 72 -4.85 24.28 -17.39
C GLY A 72 -3.95 24.53 -16.17
N PHE A 73 -4.54 24.63 -14.98
CA PHE A 73 -3.71 24.66 -13.76
C PHE A 73 -2.92 23.35 -13.65
N SER A 74 -1.65 23.47 -13.28
CA SER A 74 -0.77 22.35 -12.99
C SER A 74 0.23 22.68 -11.90
N SER A 75 0.56 21.71 -11.09
CA SER A 75 1.57 21.82 -10.04
C SER A 75 2.36 20.52 -9.95
N THR A 76 3.67 20.63 -9.83
CA THR A 76 4.54 19.47 -9.56
C THR A 76 5.45 19.84 -8.40
N SER A 77 5.52 18.97 -7.42
CA SER A 77 6.41 19.14 -6.26
C SER A 77 7.28 17.92 -6.09
N ASN A 78 8.56 18.13 -5.85
CA ASN A 78 9.53 17.11 -5.58
C ASN A 78 10.20 17.40 -4.24
N PHE A 79 10.24 16.39 -3.38
CA PHE A 79 10.93 16.43 -2.09
C PHE A 79 11.95 15.30 -2.06
N THR A 80 13.16 15.59 -1.63
CA THR A 80 14.19 14.58 -1.39
C THR A 80 14.89 14.86 -0.07
N PHE A 81 15.30 13.82 0.61
CA PHE A 81 16.12 13.92 1.81
C PHE A 81 17.07 12.72 1.90
N ASP A 82 18.23 12.92 2.52
CA ASP A 82 19.24 11.86 2.63
C ASP A 82 18.91 10.88 3.74
N THR A 83 18.36 11.37 4.86
CA THR A 83 17.88 10.55 5.96
C THR A 83 16.68 11.18 6.64
N SER A 84 15.81 10.35 7.23
CA SER A 84 14.84 10.83 8.20
C SER A 84 14.82 9.96 9.45
N GLU A 85 14.52 10.56 10.58
CA GLU A 85 14.34 9.90 11.85
C GLU A 85 13.06 10.39 12.53
N MET A 86 12.18 9.48 12.85
CA MET A 86 11.03 9.71 13.72
C MET A 86 11.22 8.93 15.02
N SER A 87 11.07 9.59 16.13
CA SER A 87 11.07 8.94 17.43
C SER A 87 9.85 9.35 18.25
N LEU A 88 9.29 8.38 18.95
CA LEU A 88 8.20 8.57 19.88
C LEU A 88 8.53 7.83 21.18
N ASN A 89 8.58 8.58 22.27
CA ASN A 89 8.83 8.05 23.59
C ASN A 89 7.60 8.29 24.47
N ALA A 90 7.09 7.22 25.08
CA ALA A 90 5.95 7.30 25.96
C ALA A 90 6.28 6.69 27.32
N THR A 91 5.74 7.30 28.38
CA THR A 91 5.69 6.68 29.70
C THR A 91 4.25 6.24 29.94
N THR A 92 4.03 4.94 30.07
CA THR A 92 2.71 4.34 30.28
C THR A 92 2.63 3.73 31.69
N PRO A 93 1.44 3.38 32.19
CA PRO A 93 1.30 2.65 33.45
C PRO A 93 2.07 1.33 33.50
N SER A 94 2.28 0.70 32.34
CA SER A 94 3.03 -0.55 32.18
C SER A 94 4.54 -0.34 32.00
N GLY A 95 5.01 0.92 32.03
CA GLY A 95 6.41 1.28 31.86
C GLY A 95 6.71 2.09 30.59
N PRO A 96 7.98 2.34 30.30
CA PRO A 96 8.39 3.10 29.13
C PRO A 96 8.13 2.32 27.83
N LEU A 97 7.76 3.05 26.77
CA LEU A 97 7.65 2.59 25.39
C LEU A 97 8.48 3.53 24.52
N ALA A 98 9.32 3.00 23.67
CA ALA A 98 10.02 3.77 22.66
C ALA A 98 9.74 3.17 21.28
N LEU A 99 9.34 4.03 20.33
CA LEU A 99 9.20 3.72 18.93
C LEU A 99 10.17 4.58 18.14
N SER A 100 10.86 4.00 17.17
CA SER A 100 11.66 4.77 16.22
C SER A 100 11.46 4.23 14.82
N PHE A 101 11.50 5.16 13.85
CA PHE A 101 11.49 4.85 12.43
C PHE A 101 12.58 5.70 11.77
N THR A 102 13.46 5.06 11.04
CA THR A 102 14.52 5.72 10.28
C THR A 102 14.46 5.32 8.83
N THR A 103 14.78 6.24 7.94
CA THR A 103 14.95 5.95 6.52
C THR A 103 16.29 6.49 6.04
N GLY A 104 16.88 5.84 5.04
CA GLY A 104 17.94 6.37 4.20
C GLY A 104 17.41 7.35 3.15
N PRO A 105 18.07 7.43 1.98
CA PRO A 105 17.67 8.32 0.90
C PRO A 105 16.21 8.09 0.51
N SER A 106 15.48 9.19 0.39
CA SER A 106 14.04 9.12 0.11
C SER A 106 13.62 10.25 -0.81
N SER A 107 12.60 9.97 -1.61
CA SER A 107 11.98 10.95 -2.50
C SER A 107 10.46 10.88 -2.43
N LEU A 108 9.83 12.02 -2.64
CA LEU A 108 8.39 12.15 -2.83
C LEU A 108 8.15 13.09 -4.01
N THR A 109 7.49 12.60 -5.03
CA THR A 109 7.03 13.39 -6.18
C THR A 109 5.51 13.43 -6.17
N THR A 110 4.95 14.61 -6.28
CA THR A 110 3.51 14.80 -6.49
C THR A 110 3.30 15.66 -7.72
N ALA A 111 2.32 15.32 -8.54
CA ALA A 111 1.89 16.14 -9.66
C ALA A 111 0.37 16.20 -9.73
N LEU A 112 -0.12 17.37 -10.05
CA LEU A 112 -1.53 17.65 -10.24
C LEU A 112 -1.69 18.44 -11.53
N SER A 113 -2.59 18.01 -12.38
CA SER A 113 -2.87 18.67 -13.65
C SER A 113 -4.21 18.24 -14.21
N GLN A 114 -4.56 18.76 -15.37
CA GLN A 114 -5.71 18.28 -16.12
C GLN A 114 -5.67 16.77 -16.40
N SER A 115 -4.50 16.13 -16.48
CA SER A 115 -4.40 14.67 -16.69
C SER A 115 -4.71 13.86 -15.44
N GLY A 116 -4.80 14.48 -14.28
CA GLY A 116 -5.11 13.84 -13.01
C GLY A 116 -4.08 14.12 -11.92
N PHE A 117 -4.07 13.24 -10.94
CA PHE A 117 -3.17 13.26 -9.79
C PHE A 117 -2.14 12.13 -9.91
N PHE A 118 -0.90 12.45 -9.63
CA PHE A 118 0.20 11.51 -9.53
C PHE A 118 0.93 11.69 -8.21
N ILE A 119 1.26 10.60 -7.55
CA ILE A 119 2.15 10.56 -6.39
C ILE A 119 3.09 9.38 -6.53
N GLN A 120 4.36 9.60 -6.24
CA GLN A 120 5.38 8.55 -6.14
C GLN A 120 6.23 8.81 -4.90
N SER A 121 6.47 7.77 -4.14
CA SER A 121 7.36 7.80 -2.98
C SER A 121 8.34 6.64 -3.06
N ASP A 122 9.63 6.96 -2.91
CA ASP A 122 10.72 5.99 -2.86
C ASP A 122 11.47 6.18 -1.55
N ASN A 123 11.69 5.08 -0.82
CA ASN A 123 12.40 5.08 0.45
C ASN A 123 13.38 3.92 0.47
N GLU A 124 14.61 4.18 0.85
CA GLU A 124 15.66 3.19 0.96
C GLU A 124 16.04 2.96 2.43
N GLN A 125 16.55 1.77 2.74
CA GLN A 125 17.15 1.42 4.03
C GLN A 125 16.32 1.83 5.24
N SER A 126 15.03 1.50 5.22
CA SER A 126 14.13 1.88 6.30
C SER A 126 14.14 0.86 7.44
N LYS A 127 14.06 1.37 8.67
CA LYS A 127 14.11 0.58 9.89
C LYS A 127 13.08 1.06 10.89
N PHE A 128 12.28 0.14 11.37
CA PHE A 128 11.30 0.38 12.42
C PHE A 128 11.69 -0.40 13.69
N ASN A 129 11.72 0.27 14.84
CA ASN A 129 12.03 -0.33 16.11
C ASN A 129 10.97 0.00 17.16
N VAL A 130 10.54 -1.02 17.90
CA VAL A 130 9.64 -0.92 19.05
C VAL A 130 10.33 -1.50 20.26
N ASN A 131 10.59 -0.67 21.26
CA ASN A 131 11.22 -1.10 22.50
C ASN A 131 10.26 -0.96 23.69
N LEU A 132 9.99 -2.07 24.36
CA LEU A 132 9.18 -2.22 25.56
C LEU A 132 10.03 -2.80 26.68
N PRO A 133 10.92 -2.00 27.32
CA PRO A 133 11.90 -2.52 28.29
C PRO A 133 11.27 -3.23 29.49
N SER A 134 10.05 -2.83 29.90
CA SER A 134 9.32 -3.44 31.01
C SER A 134 9.02 -4.92 30.78
N ASN A 135 8.89 -5.32 29.53
CA ASN A 135 8.58 -6.70 29.13
C ASN A 135 9.83 -7.41 28.57
N GLY A 136 10.97 -6.71 28.48
CA GLY A 136 12.16 -7.21 27.80
C GLY A 136 12.01 -7.36 26.29
N TRP A 137 11.03 -6.68 25.68
CA TRP A 137 10.72 -6.82 24.26
C TRP A 137 11.38 -5.70 23.45
N ASN A 138 12.09 -6.11 22.43
CA ASN A 138 12.64 -5.23 21.41
C ASN A 138 12.33 -5.85 20.05
N PHE A 139 11.45 -5.21 19.31
CA PHE A 139 11.04 -5.61 17.96
C PHE A 139 11.68 -4.69 16.94
N GLU A 140 12.32 -5.27 15.97
CA GLU A 140 12.90 -4.54 14.86
C GLU A 140 12.46 -5.20 13.56
N LEU A 141 12.07 -4.36 12.60
CA LEU A 141 11.93 -4.75 11.20
C LEU A 141 12.66 -3.73 10.34
N ASP A 142 13.31 -4.20 9.32
CA ASP A 142 13.97 -3.35 8.34
C ASP A 142 13.65 -3.82 6.92
N PHE A 143 13.78 -2.91 5.97
CA PHE A 143 13.66 -3.22 4.54
C PHE A 143 14.62 -2.36 3.73
N GLN A 144 15.08 -2.93 2.61
CA GLN A 144 16.08 -2.29 1.76
C GLN A 144 15.45 -1.21 0.89
N GLU A 145 14.26 -1.45 0.39
CA GLU A 145 13.53 -0.53 -0.49
C GLU A 145 12.03 -0.64 -0.25
N PHE A 146 11.38 0.50 -0.21
CA PHE A 146 9.92 0.60 -0.27
C PHE A 146 9.54 1.75 -1.21
N SER A 147 8.89 1.41 -2.32
CA SER A 147 8.39 2.40 -3.25
C SER A 147 6.91 2.19 -3.56
N THR A 148 6.22 3.30 -3.75
CA THR A 148 4.81 3.32 -4.14
C THR A 148 4.58 4.36 -5.22
N SER A 149 3.69 4.08 -6.14
CA SER A 149 3.17 5.08 -7.07
C SER A 149 1.67 4.95 -7.22
N LEU A 150 1.00 6.07 -7.45
CA LEU A 150 -0.40 6.15 -7.81
C LEU A 150 -0.58 7.20 -8.90
N ASN A 151 -1.28 6.83 -9.94
CA ASN A 151 -1.74 7.72 -11.00
C ASN A 151 -3.25 7.52 -11.16
N MET A 152 -4.01 8.61 -11.10
CA MET A 152 -5.46 8.53 -11.23
C MET A 152 -6.02 9.78 -11.92
N PRO A 153 -6.99 9.64 -12.84
CA PRO A 153 -7.71 10.78 -13.38
C PRO A 153 -8.57 11.43 -12.29
N LEU A 154 -8.74 12.74 -12.35
CA LEU A 154 -9.58 13.49 -11.41
C LEU A 154 -10.83 14.10 -12.08
N LEU A 155 -10.72 14.44 -13.35
CA LEU A 155 -11.76 15.15 -14.09
C LEU A 155 -12.52 14.19 -15.00
N ALA A 156 -13.83 14.38 -15.11
CA ALA A 156 -14.60 13.77 -16.19
C ALA A 156 -14.16 14.35 -17.53
N LYS A 157 -13.82 13.49 -18.47
CA LYS A 157 -13.44 13.85 -19.83
C LYS A 157 -14.08 12.92 -20.83
N SER A 158 -14.33 13.44 -22.04
CA SER A 158 -14.69 12.58 -23.15
C SER A 158 -13.50 11.69 -23.52
N GLY A 159 -13.67 10.38 -23.37
CA GLY A 159 -12.69 9.37 -23.77
C GLY A 159 -11.99 8.69 -22.60
N GLU A 160 -11.19 7.74 -22.97
CA GLU A 160 -10.46 6.84 -22.06
C GLU A 160 -9.38 7.59 -21.28
N GLN A 161 -9.28 7.31 -20.00
CA GLN A 161 -8.31 7.88 -19.07
C GLN A 161 -7.59 6.76 -18.33
N GLU A 162 -6.27 6.85 -18.23
CA GLU A 162 -5.45 5.83 -17.60
C GLU A 162 -5.36 6.04 -16.09
N PHE A 163 -5.37 4.93 -15.34
CA PHE A 163 -5.03 4.89 -13.93
C PHE A 163 -4.02 3.78 -13.65
N GLY A 164 -3.30 3.88 -12.55
CA GLY A 164 -2.35 2.86 -12.16
C GLY A 164 -1.87 3.02 -10.73
N MET A 165 -1.46 1.90 -10.15
CA MET A 165 -0.84 1.87 -8.83
C MET A 165 0.29 0.84 -8.81
N SER A 166 1.38 1.16 -8.14
CA SER A 166 2.42 0.19 -7.86
C SER A 166 2.90 0.25 -6.41
N VAL A 167 3.32 -0.91 -5.91
CA VAL A 167 3.99 -1.07 -4.62
C VAL A 167 5.15 -2.01 -4.82
N ASN A 168 6.34 -1.62 -4.36
CA ASN A 168 7.51 -2.47 -4.31
C ASN A 168 8.09 -2.43 -2.89
N LEU A 169 8.23 -3.60 -2.29
CA LEU A 169 8.89 -3.80 -1.01
C LEU A 169 9.98 -4.85 -1.21
N SER A 170 11.20 -4.53 -0.87
CA SER A 170 12.32 -5.48 -0.99
C SER A 170 13.15 -5.56 0.27
N GLY A 171 13.66 -6.77 0.54
CA GLY A 171 14.57 -7.02 1.63
C GLY A 171 13.97 -6.79 3.01
N LEU A 172 12.68 -7.14 3.21
CA LEU A 172 12.05 -7.07 4.52
C LEU A 172 12.62 -8.15 5.44
N ASN A 173 13.25 -7.71 6.52
CA ASN A 173 13.77 -8.56 7.60
C ASN A 173 13.03 -8.29 8.90
N LEU A 174 12.83 -9.33 9.69
CA LEU A 174 12.31 -9.27 11.05
C LEU A 174 13.40 -9.65 12.05
N SER A 175 13.44 -8.95 13.18
CA SER A 175 14.34 -9.37 14.27
C SER A 175 14.00 -10.77 14.78
N ASP A 176 15.00 -11.47 15.32
CA ASP A 176 14.82 -12.79 15.94
C ASP A 176 13.70 -12.81 16.97
N THR A 177 13.52 -11.72 17.71
CA THR A 177 12.45 -11.58 18.70
C THR A 177 11.08 -11.64 18.05
N LEU A 178 10.88 -10.93 16.95
CA LEU A 178 9.63 -10.99 16.16
C LEU A 178 9.47 -12.36 15.52
N TRP A 179 10.54 -12.86 14.89
CA TRP A 179 10.52 -14.15 14.20
C TRP A 179 10.09 -15.27 15.13
N ASN A 180 10.68 -15.34 16.33
CA ASN A 180 10.40 -16.36 17.34
C ASN A 180 8.96 -16.32 17.90
N LEU A 181 8.19 -15.22 17.71
CA LEU A 181 6.79 -15.18 18.14
C LEU A 181 5.89 -16.11 17.30
N PHE A 182 6.20 -16.32 16.03
CA PHE A 182 5.42 -17.17 15.15
C PHE A 182 6.14 -18.42 14.66
N ASP A 183 7.47 -18.45 14.69
CA ASP A 183 8.29 -19.62 14.33
C ASP A 183 9.33 -19.95 15.39
N SER A 184 8.88 -20.22 16.61
CA SER A 184 9.78 -20.61 17.72
C SER A 184 10.56 -21.91 17.45
N GLY A 185 10.11 -22.71 16.48
CA GLY A 185 10.76 -23.95 16.04
C GLY A 185 11.80 -23.77 14.95
N ASN A 186 11.95 -22.55 14.41
CA ASN A 186 12.82 -22.23 13.27
C ASN A 186 12.62 -23.18 12.08
N LEU A 187 11.37 -23.40 11.75
CA LEU A 187 10.95 -24.31 10.66
C LEU A 187 10.80 -23.59 9.31
N MET A 188 10.53 -22.28 9.36
CA MET A 188 10.41 -21.45 8.18
C MET A 188 11.78 -20.87 7.79
N PRO A 189 12.04 -20.69 6.48
CA PRO A 189 13.18 -19.90 6.04
C PRO A 189 13.02 -18.44 6.47
N ASP A 190 14.06 -17.85 7.00
CA ASP A 190 14.16 -16.46 7.45
C ASP A 190 14.75 -15.53 6.37
N ASP A 191 14.77 -15.97 5.11
CA ASP A 191 15.22 -15.15 3.99
C ASP A 191 14.40 -13.85 3.90
N PRO A 192 15.06 -12.72 3.54
CA PRO A 192 14.38 -11.45 3.40
C PRO A 192 13.19 -11.52 2.46
N ALA A 193 12.02 -11.05 2.93
CA ALA A 193 10.81 -11.05 2.12
C ALA A 193 10.80 -9.90 1.11
N SER A 194 10.14 -10.13 -0.03
CA SER A 194 9.95 -9.12 -1.06
C SER A 194 8.56 -9.24 -1.69
N MET A 195 7.97 -8.10 -2.02
CA MET A 195 6.69 -8.03 -2.69
C MET A 195 6.72 -6.95 -3.78
N LYS A 196 6.19 -7.28 -4.96
CA LYS A 196 5.89 -6.32 -6.01
C LYS A 196 4.43 -6.45 -6.40
N PHE A 197 3.77 -5.34 -6.57
CA PHE A 197 2.41 -5.27 -7.04
C PHE A 197 2.29 -4.08 -7.98
N ALA A 198 1.77 -4.30 -9.17
CA ALA A 198 1.53 -3.24 -10.14
C ALA A 198 0.25 -3.52 -10.90
N ILE A 199 -0.65 -2.56 -10.91
CA ILE A 199 -1.87 -2.55 -11.70
C ILE A 199 -1.91 -1.31 -12.60
N GLU A 200 -2.49 -1.47 -13.75
CA GLU A 200 -2.85 -0.40 -14.68
C GLU A 200 -4.26 -0.65 -15.20
N GLY A 201 -4.90 0.39 -15.66
CA GLY A 201 -6.20 0.26 -16.27
C GLY A 201 -6.65 1.53 -16.94
N SER A 202 -7.82 1.48 -17.51
CA SER A 202 -8.45 2.64 -18.12
C SER A 202 -9.92 2.72 -17.76
N THR A 203 -10.39 3.96 -17.69
CA THR A 203 -11.74 4.31 -17.26
C THR A 203 -12.28 5.47 -18.08
N ILE A 204 -13.58 5.59 -18.13
CA ILE A 204 -14.29 6.81 -18.52
C ILE A 204 -15.01 7.29 -17.28
N LEU A 205 -14.70 8.47 -16.79
CA LEU A 205 -15.40 9.09 -15.67
C LEU A 205 -16.60 9.87 -16.19
N ASP A 206 -17.77 9.59 -15.62
CA ASP A 206 -19.02 10.33 -15.92
C ASP A 206 -19.07 11.62 -15.11
N GLU A 207 -18.49 11.61 -13.90
CA GLU A 207 -18.30 12.78 -13.04
C GLU A 207 -16.82 12.87 -12.56
N GLY A 208 -16.36 14.10 -12.33
CA GLY A 208 -15.03 14.34 -11.76
C GLY A 208 -14.96 13.83 -10.30
N LEU A 209 -13.88 13.14 -9.94
CA LEU A 209 -13.66 12.62 -8.58
C LEU A 209 -13.52 13.75 -7.52
N THR A 210 -13.45 14.98 -7.95
CA THR A 210 -13.40 16.19 -7.12
C THR A 210 -14.75 16.88 -6.97
N SER A 211 -15.82 16.32 -7.57
CA SER A 211 -17.17 16.91 -7.48
C SER A 211 -17.70 16.89 -6.03
N GLU A 212 -18.49 17.91 -5.67
CA GLU A 212 -19.12 17.97 -4.35
C GLU A 212 -20.00 16.74 -4.08
N ALA A 213 -20.68 16.23 -5.11
CA ALA A 213 -21.53 15.04 -5.02
C ALA A 213 -20.75 13.81 -4.51
N ILE A 214 -19.50 13.69 -4.94
CA ILE A 214 -18.60 12.60 -4.52
C ILE A 214 -18.06 12.83 -3.10
N ILE A 215 -17.63 14.05 -2.79
CA ILE A 215 -17.03 14.38 -1.50
C ILE A 215 -18.07 14.28 -0.35
N GLU A 216 -19.32 14.64 -0.62
CA GLU A 216 -20.39 14.62 0.40
C GLU A 216 -21.03 13.24 0.60
N ASN A 217 -20.98 12.36 -0.39
CA ASN A 217 -21.64 11.06 -0.34
C ASN A 217 -20.67 9.95 0.13
N GLN A 218 -20.73 9.60 1.42
CA GLN A 218 -19.86 8.60 2.04
C GLN A 218 -20.15 7.12 1.65
N ASN A 219 -21.21 6.85 0.87
CA ASN A 219 -21.67 5.51 0.51
C ASN A 219 -21.65 5.26 -1.01
N LEU A 220 -20.66 5.80 -1.69
CA LEU A 220 -20.59 5.71 -3.15
C LEU A 220 -20.16 4.32 -3.61
N ASP A 221 -20.92 3.75 -4.52
CA ASP A 221 -20.47 2.61 -5.33
C ASP A 221 -19.45 3.13 -6.36
N PRO A 222 -18.21 2.60 -6.40
CA PRO A 222 -17.23 2.99 -7.41
C PRO A 222 -17.73 2.89 -8.87
N LEU A 223 -18.72 2.04 -9.14
CA LEU A 223 -19.34 1.88 -10.46
C LEU A 223 -20.31 3.02 -10.82
N GLU A 224 -20.70 3.86 -9.85
CA GLU A 224 -21.52 5.05 -10.12
C GLU A 224 -20.70 6.24 -10.67
N PHE A 225 -19.35 6.20 -10.58
CA PHE A 225 -18.49 7.30 -11.04
C PHE A 225 -18.10 7.23 -12.50
N GLY A 226 -18.28 6.07 -13.12
CA GLY A 226 -17.85 5.86 -14.49
C GLY A 226 -17.74 4.39 -14.85
N GLN A 227 -17.11 4.16 -15.97
CA GLN A 227 -16.96 2.84 -16.57
C GLN A 227 -15.50 2.40 -16.51
N ILE A 228 -15.22 1.23 -15.98
CA ILE A 228 -13.91 0.59 -16.13
C ILE A 228 -13.91 -0.08 -17.51
N LEU A 229 -12.93 0.26 -18.34
CA LEU A 229 -12.78 -0.33 -19.66
C LEU A 229 -11.78 -1.47 -19.68
N ARG A 230 -10.67 -1.29 -19.01
CA ARG A 230 -9.56 -2.25 -18.93
C ARG A 230 -8.96 -2.26 -17.54
N PHE A 231 -8.58 -3.46 -17.09
CA PHE A 231 -7.79 -3.66 -15.89
C PHE A 231 -6.68 -4.66 -16.18
N GLU A 232 -5.46 -4.34 -15.80
CA GLU A 232 -4.30 -5.18 -15.99
C GLU A 232 -3.52 -5.31 -14.68
N LEU A 233 -3.37 -6.53 -14.19
CA LEU A 233 -2.37 -6.88 -13.20
C LEU A 233 -1.04 -7.08 -13.93
N LYS A 234 -0.22 -6.04 -13.99
CA LYS A 234 1.09 -6.07 -14.67
C LYS A 234 2.04 -7.04 -14.00
N GLU A 235 2.12 -6.98 -12.69
CA GLU A 235 2.98 -7.82 -11.90
C GLU A 235 2.39 -8.00 -10.49
N PHE A 236 2.34 -9.23 -10.05
CA PHE A 236 2.32 -9.58 -8.64
C PHE A 236 3.43 -10.56 -8.37
N LEU A 237 4.34 -10.19 -7.49
CA LEU A 237 5.42 -11.04 -7.02
C LEU A 237 5.43 -11.00 -5.49
N LEU A 238 5.38 -12.17 -4.87
CA LEU A 238 5.63 -12.35 -3.45
C LEU A 238 6.73 -13.39 -3.29
N ASN A 239 7.77 -13.07 -2.55
CA ASN A 239 8.81 -13.99 -2.16
C ASN A 239 9.01 -13.89 -0.65
N ALA A 240 8.59 -14.89 0.10
CA ALA A 240 8.64 -14.92 1.56
C ALA A 240 8.51 -16.35 2.07
N LEU A 241 9.09 -16.68 3.22
CA LEU A 241 8.90 -17.96 3.92
C LEU A 241 9.20 -19.21 3.06
N GLY A 242 10.05 -19.06 2.05
CA GLY A 242 10.39 -20.13 1.10
C GLY A 242 9.32 -20.39 0.03
N ILE A 243 8.29 -19.53 -0.09
CA ILE A 243 7.32 -19.56 -1.17
C ILE A 243 7.54 -18.39 -2.12
N ARG A 244 7.34 -18.63 -3.42
CA ARG A 244 7.33 -17.58 -4.44
C ARG A 244 6.01 -17.66 -5.21
N VAL A 245 5.29 -16.56 -5.22
CA VAL A 245 4.02 -16.39 -5.94
C VAL A 245 4.23 -15.33 -7.03
N GLU A 246 3.85 -15.65 -8.25
CA GLU A 246 3.89 -14.76 -9.41
C GLU A 246 2.51 -14.78 -10.05
N ALA A 247 1.95 -13.60 -10.33
CA ALA A 247 0.71 -13.49 -11.08
C ALA A 247 0.73 -12.27 -12.01
N ASN A 248 0.01 -12.41 -13.11
CA ASN A 248 -0.32 -11.33 -14.03
C ASN A 248 -1.67 -11.61 -14.70
N GLY A 249 -2.28 -10.63 -15.32
CA GLY A 249 -3.55 -10.81 -16.02
C GLY A 249 -4.03 -9.52 -16.67
N SER A 250 -4.89 -9.65 -17.67
CA SER A 250 -5.48 -8.51 -18.36
C SER A 250 -6.94 -8.82 -18.69
N PHE A 251 -7.82 -7.86 -18.40
CA PHE A 251 -9.25 -7.96 -18.59
C PHE A 251 -9.81 -6.69 -19.22
N GLU A 252 -10.68 -6.87 -20.18
CA GLU A 252 -11.55 -5.84 -20.74
C GLU A 252 -12.96 -6.01 -20.17
N PHE A 253 -13.71 -4.92 -20.03
CA PHE A 253 -15.01 -4.92 -19.37
C PHE A 253 -16.11 -4.49 -20.33
N ASP A 254 -17.15 -5.32 -20.45
CA ASP A 254 -18.39 -4.98 -21.14
C ASP A 254 -19.36 -4.30 -20.16
N ASN A 255 -19.37 -2.98 -20.19
CA ASN A 255 -20.22 -2.16 -19.33
C ASN A 255 -21.72 -2.16 -19.74
N ALA A 256 -22.11 -2.97 -20.72
CA ALA A 256 -23.52 -3.20 -21.04
C ALA A 256 -24.07 -4.45 -20.33
N ASP A 257 -23.22 -5.34 -19.78
CA ASP A 257 -23.61 -6.59 -19.15
C ASP A 257 -23.22 -6.60 -17.67
N PHE A 258 -24.15 -6.25 -16.80
CA PHE A 258 -24.04 -6.33 -15.33
C PHE A 258 -24.74 -7.56 -14.74
N GLU A 259 -25.44 -8.33 -15.57
CA GLU A 259 -26.21 -9.50 -15.09
C GLU A 259 -25.32 -10.72 -14.93
N THR A 260 -24.38 -10.94 -15.85
CA THR A 260 -23.53 -12.14 -15.87
C THR A 260 -22.65 -12.26 -14.59
N PHE A 261 -22.20 -11.15 -14.03
CA PHE A 261 -21.36 -11.12 -12.82
C PHE A 261 -22.00 -10.33 -11.66
N GLU A 262 -23.32 -10.40 -11.53
CA GLU A 262 -24.09 -9.96 -10.36
C GLU A 262 -23.81 -8.51 -9.93
N GLY A 263 -23.81 -7.58 -10.87
CA GLY A 263 -23.60 -6.14 -10.64
C GLY A 263 -22.20 -5.66 -10.98
N ILE A 264 -21.30 -6.52 -11.44
CA ILE A 264 -19.99 -6.15 -11.97
C ILE A 264 -20.06 -6.21 -13.49
N PRO A 265 -19.53 -5.21 -14.25
CA PRO A 265 -19.41 -5.29 -15.70
C PRO A 265 -18.71 -6.59 -16.11
N ARG A 266 -19.21 -7.24 -17.16
CA ARG A 266 -18.69 -8.54 -17.56
C ARG A 266 -17.23 -8.46 -18.02
N PRO A 267 -16.28 -9.08 -17.27
CA PRO A 267 -14.89 -9.14 -17.70
C PRO A 267 -14.69 -10.17 -18.80
N THR A 268 -13.72 -9.92 -19.69
CA THR A 268 -13.20 -10.87 -20.68
C THR A 268 -11.69 -10.75 -20.67
N GLY A 269 -10.98 -11.87 -20.55
CA GLY A 269 -9.52 -11.79 -20.49
C GLY A 269 -8.87 -13.03 -19.88
N THR A 270 -7.59 -12.89 -19.55
CA THR A 270 -6.78 -13.99 -19.03
C THR A 270 -5.95 -13.57 -17.85
N ALA A 271 -5.63 -14.53 -16.98
CA ALA A 271 -4.67 -14.36 -15.91
C ALA A 271 -3.81 -15.62 -15.74
N SER A 272 -2.61 -15.44 -15.25
CA SER A 272 -1.67 -16.51 -14.92
C SER A 272 -1.26 -16.40 -13.45
N LEU A 273 -1.23 -17.54 -12.76
CA LEU A 273 -0.77 -17.66 -11.38
C LEU A 273 0.24 -18.79 -11.31
N ARG A 274 1.45 -18.50 -10.86
CA ARG A 274 2.52 -19.48 -10.63
C ARG A 274 2.94 -19.45 -9.17
N ILE A 275 3.02 -20.62 -8.56
CA ILE A 275 3.46 -20.78 -7.17
C ILE A 275 4.62 -21.79 -7.15
N LYS A 276 5.72 -21.41 -6.53
CA LYS A 276 6.85 -22.30 -6.25
C LYS A 276 7.00 -22.43 -4.73
N GLY A 277 7.25 -23.64 -4.25
CA GLY A 277 7.50 -23.95 -2.84
C GLY A 277 6.22 -24.16 -2.00
N SER A 278 5.04 -24.27 -2.64
CA SER A 278 3.76 -24.39 -1.94
C SER A 278 3.63 -25.66 -1.09
N ASN A 279 4.08 -26.80 -1.59
CA ASN A 279 4.01 -28.05 -0.83
C ASN A 279 4.95 -28.00 0.39
N ALA A 280 6.19 -27.57 0.18
CA ALA A 280 7.15 -27.41 1.26
C ALA A 280 6.66 -26.40 2.33
N PHE A 281 6.01 -25.31 1.91
CA PHE A 281 5.42 -24.32 2.81
C PHE A 281 4.26 -24.92 3.62
N ILE A 282 3.35 -25.64 2.98
CA ILE A 282 2.22 -26.31 3.65
C ILE A 282 2.72 -27.40 4.61
N ASP A 283 3.75 -28.17 4.23
CA ASP A 283 4.36 -29.18 5.13
C ASP A 283 4.96 -28.53 6.39
N ARG A 284 5.59 -27.36 6.25
CA ARG A 284 6.11 -26.60 7.40
C ARG A 284 4.98 -26.11 8.30
N LEU A 285 3.91 -25.53 7.74
CA LEU A 285 2.72 -25.12 8.52
C LEU A 285 2.10 -26.28 9.28
N GLU A 286 2.05 -27.47 8.68
CA GLU A 286 1.56 -28.70 9.32
C GLU A 286 2.48 -29.10 10.49
N ASN A 287 3.79 -29.08 10.29
CA ASN A 287 4.78 -29.39 11.32
C ASN A 287 4.77 -28.39 12.50
N MET A 288 4.48 -27.11 12.22
CA MET A 288 4.32 -26.07 13.24
C MET A 288 3.01 -26.21 14.04
N GLN A 289 2.06 -27.01 13.56
CA GLN A 289 0.73 -27.20 14.17
C GLN A 289 -0.06 -25.91 14.39
N VAL A 290 0.19 -24.88 13.56
CA VAL A 290 -0.52 -23.59 13.63
C VAL A 290 -1.90 -23.60 12.99
N LEU A 291 -2.18 -24.63 12.16
CA LEU A 291 -3.46 -24.81 11.48
C LEU A 291 -4.01 -26.23 11.73
N PRO A 292 -5.34 -26.39 11.82
CA PRO A 292 -5.97 -27.70 11.85
C PRO A 292 -5.65 -28.53 10.60
N SER A 293 -5.51 -29.84 10.75
CA SER A 293 -5.20 -30.76 9.64
C SER A 293 -6.26 -30.71 8.52
N GLU A 294 -7.53 -30.45 8.86
CA GLU A 294 -8.62 -30.28 7.88
C GLU A 294 -8.39 -29.05 7.00
N THR A 295 -7.89 -27.95 7.57
CA THR A 295 -7.55 -26.73 6.83
C THR A 295 -6.38 -26.99 5.87
N ILE A 296 -5.34 -27.69 6.34
CA ILE A 296 -4.19 -28.10 5.52
C ILE A 296 -4.64 -28.98 4.33
N MET A 297 -5.47 -29.99 4.62
CA MET A 297 -6.03 -30.87 3.58
C MET A 297 -6.88 -30.09 2.58
N GLY A 298 -7.75 -29.19 3.08
CA GLY A 298 -8.57 -28.32 2.24
C GLY A 298 -7.71 -27.45 1.30
N ALA A 299 -6.63 -26.84 1.80
CA ALA A 299 -5.70 -26.04 1.00
C ALA A 299 -5.05 -26.89 -0.13
N ARG A 300 -4.57 -28.10 0.19
CA ARG A 300 -4.01 -29.02 -0.83
C ARG A 300 -5.04 -29.40 -1.88
N MET A 301 -6.26 -29.70 -1.47
CA MET A 301 -7.36 -30.04 -2.40
C MET A 301 -7.70 -28.86 -3.32
N MET A 302 -7.80 -27.65 -2.77
CA MET A 302 -8.07 -26.45 -3.57
C MET A 302 -6.94 -26.19 -4.60
N LEU A 303 -5.68 -26.29 -4.18
CA LEU A 303 -4.55 -26.15 -5.11
C LEU A 303 -4.61 -27.23 -6.21
N ALA A 304 -4.88 -28.49 -5.85
CA ALA A 304 -4.98 -29.57 -6.84
C ALA A 304 -6.16 -29.42 -7.81
N LEU A 305 -7.24 -28.72 -7.41
CA LEU A 305 -8.39 -28.48 -8.26
C LEU A 305 -8.14 -27.41 -9.33
N ILE A 306 -7.44 -26.33 -8.97
CA ILE A 306 -7.30 -25.17 -9.84
C ILE A 306 -5.91 -25.01 -10.45
N MET A 307 -4.92 -25.77 -9.98
CA MET A 307 -3.53 -25.66 -10.44
C MET A 307 -2.98 -26.98 -10.99
N ARG A 308 -2.08 -26.89 -11.92
CA ARG A 308 -1.34 -28.04 -12.49
C ARG A 308 0.12 -27.99 -12.05
N ALA A 309 0.68 -29.15 -11.71
CA ALA A 309 2.11 -29.28 -11.45
C ALA A 309 2.90 -29.18 -12.77
N THR A 310 3.89 -28.31 -12.82
CA THR A 310 4.74 -28.08 -14.01
C THR A 310 6.22 -28.36 -13.74
N GLY A 311 6.57 -28.70 -12.49
CA GLY A 311 7.93 -29.00 -12.07
C GLY A 311 7.95 -29.44 -10.61
N GLU A 312 9.14 -29.61 -10.05
CA GLU A 312 9.32 -29.92 -8.64
C GLU A 312 8.85 -28.74 -7.77
N ASP A 313 7.76 -28.97 -7.02
CA ASP A 313 7.05 -27.99 -6.21
C ASP A 313 6.73 -26.65 -6.93
N ILE A 314 6.36 -26.78 -8.22
CA ILE A 314 5.91 -25.66 -9.06
C ILE A 314 4.51 -25.93 -9.54
N LEU A 315 3.57 -25.06 -9.15
CA LEU A 315 2.18 -25.07 -9.57
C LEU A 315 1.92 -23.90 -10.51
N LEU A 316 1.12 -24.14 -11.55
CA LEU A 316 0.68 -23.12 -12.51
C LEU A 316 -0.82 -23.20 -12.69
N SER A 317 -1.49 -22.07 -12.75
CA SER A 317 -2.87 -21.97 -13.22
C SER A 317 -2.98 -20.87 -14.27
N GLU A 318 -3.65 -21.17 -15.37
CA GLU A 318 -4.04 -20.23 -16.43
C GLU A 318 -5.54 -20.06 -16.38
N PHE A 319 -5.99 -18.84 -16.06
CA PHE A 319 -7.40 -18.49 -15.99
C PHE A 319 -7.82 -17.77 -17.28
N GLU A 320 -9.04 -18.02 -17.71
CA GLU A 320 -9.66 -17.36 -18.84
C GLU A 320 -11.12 -17.07 -18.52
N ILE A 321 -11.57 -15.88 -18.88
CA ILE A 321 -13.00 -15.53 -18.96
C ILE A 321 -13.31 -15.22 -20.41
N ASP A 322 -14.19 -16.02 -21.01
CA ASP A 322 -14.54 -15.85 -22.42
C ASP A 322 -15.60 -14.75 -22.61
N GLU A 323 -15.86 -14.37 -23.89
CA GLU A 323 -16.85 -13.37 -24.27
C GLU A 323 -18.28 -13.67 -23.81
N LYS A 324 -18.55 -14.90 -23.34
CA LYS A 324 -19.85 -15.32 -22.80
C LYS A 324 -19.86 -15.35 -21.27
N GLY A 325 -18.81 -14.87 -20.61
CA GLY A 325 -18.68 -14.88 -19.15
C GLY A 325 -18.41 -16.25 -18.55
N LYS A 326 -17.99 -17.24 -19.36
CA LYS A 326 -17.60 -18.54 -18.81
C LYS A 326 -16.18 -18.47 -18.28
N VAL A 327 -15.99 -19.03 -17.08
CA VAL A 327 -14.70 -19.03 -16.38
C VAL A 327 -14.03 -20.39 -16.55
N TYR A 328 -12.79 -20.39 -16.92
CA TYR A 328 -11.96 -21.58 -17.09
C TYR A 328 -10.68 -21.47 -16.24
N ALA A 329 -10.21 -22.63 -15.74
CA ALA A 329 -8.87 -22.77 -15.20
C ALA A 329 -8.17 -23.91 -15.92
N ASN A 330 -7.00 -23.64 -16.48
CA ASN A 330 -6.21 -24.60 -17.29
C ASN A 330 -7.04 -25.27 -18.42
N GLY A 331 -7.96 -24.52 -19.04
CA GLY A 331 -8.87 -25.01 -20.07
C GLY A 331 -10.07 -25.80 -19.54
N GLN A 332 -10.17 -26.05 -18.25
CA GLN A 332 -11.32 -26.71 -17.62
C GLN A 332 -12.34 -25.65 -17.16
N ARG A 333 -13.59 -25.80 -17.59
CA ARG A 333 -14.65 -24.88 -17.20
C ARG A 333 -14.97 -24.99 -15.70
N LEU A 334 -14.98 -23.84 -15.01
CA LEU A 334 -15.35 -23.70 -13.60
C LEU A 334 -16.78 -23.18 -13.42
N ARG A 335 -17.21 -22.26 -14.31
CA ARG A 335 -18.54 -21.62 -14.29
C ARG A 335 -19.15 -21.55 -15.69
#